data_9c23c63b76da8624c24887528e407093
#
_entry.id   9c23c63b76da8624c24887528e407093
#
_cell.length_a   1.000
_cell.length_b   1.000
_cell.length_c   1.000
_cell.angle_alpha   90.00
_cell.angle_beta   90.00
_cell.angle_gamma   90.00
#
_symmetry.space_group_name_H-M   'P 1'
#
loop_
_entity.id
_entity.type
_entity.pdbx_description
1 polymer ?
#
loop_
_entity_poly.entity_id
_entity_poly.type
_entity_poly.pdbx_seq_one_letter_code
_entity_poly.pdbx_strand_id
1 'polypeptide(L)'
;SATREALSALKAMGLVEMKQGEGTFVKQFEAEQLIFPLSIAILMNKQDISHLLEVRKIIETGTAASAANNRNTEDLAIMAEALEEMKQAGPSDEELGEKADLKFHLALSAASRNPILSTLLDQVSELMVETMRETRRIWFFSKQTTIEKLYQEHLQIYQAIVEKDEEKARKTMISHIENVENILKKYFHEAIDKQ
;
A
#
# COMPACT_ATOMS: atom_id res chain seq x y z
N SER A 1 -18.19 -38.67 -7.61
CA SER A 1 -19.51 -38.08 -7.86
C SER A 1 -19.39 -36.58 -7.96
N ALA A 2 -20.22 -35.94 -8.76
CA ALA A 2 -20.20 -34.47 -8.98
C ALA A 2 -20.17 -33.64 -7.66
N THR A 3 -20.87 -34.15 -6.63
CA THR A 3 -20.84 -33.54 -5.29
C THR A 3 -19.44 -33.52 -4.67
N ARG A 4 -18.69 -34.61 -4.80
CA ARG A 4 -17.32 -34.68 -4.25
C ARG A 4 -16.37 -33.79 -5.01
N GLU A 5 -16.52 -33.64 -6.31
CA GLU A 5 -15.72 -32.74 -7.15
C GLU A 5 -16.03 -31.31 -6.83
N ALA A 6 -17.31 -30.94 -6.68
CA ALA A 6 -17.72 -29.59 -6.27
C ALA A 6 -17.17 -29.22 -4.88
N LEU A 7 -17.23 -30.13 -3.90
CA LEU A 7 -16.67 -29.90 -2.57
C LEU A 7 -15.13 -29.80 -2.62
N SER A 8 -14.46 -30.57 -3.49
CA SER A 8 -13.01 -30.46 -3.68
C SER A 8 -12.62 -29.11 -4.31
N ALA A 9 -13.40 -28.63 -5.27
CA ALA A 9 -13.20 -27.29 -5.85
C ALA A 9 -13.40 -26.20 -4.79
N LEU A 10 -14.47 -26.26 -4.01
CA LEU A 10 -14.71 -25.31 -2.92
C LEU A 10 -13.62 -25.35 -1.85
N LYS A 11 -13.07 -26.55 -1.54
CA LYS A 11 -11.92 -26.69 -0.64
C LYS A 11 -10.66 -26.06 -1.24
N ALA A 12 -10.41 -26.27 -2.53
CA ALA A 12 -9.26 -25.66 -3.22
C ALA A 12 -9.37 -24.12 -3.26
N MET A 13 -10.58 -23.58 -3.33
CA MET A 13 -10.86 -22.14 -3.23
C MET A 13 -10.82 -21.61 -1.78
N GLY A 14 -10.60 -22.50 -0.79
CA GLY A 14 -10.55 -22.10 0.62
C GLY A 14 -11.91 -21.81 1.26
N LEU A 15 -13.03 -22.03 0.55
CA LEU A 15 -14.39 -21.71 1.01
C LEU A 15 -14.94 -22.74 1.98
N VAL A 16 -14.43 -23.97 1.96
CA VAL A 16 -14.83 -25.02 2.89
C VAL A 16 -13.62 -25.74 3.48
N GLU A 17 -13.77 -26.23 4.69
CA GLU A 17 -12.85 -27.14 5.37
C GLU A 17 -13.48 -28.53 5.45
N MET A 18 -12.69 -29.54 5.09
CA MET A 18 -13.08 -30.95 5.20
C MET A 18 -12.32 -31.59 6.35
N LYS A 19 -13.03 -32.00 7.41
CA LYS A 19 -12.49 -32.71 8.55
C LYS A 19 -12.83 -34.20 8.44
N GLN A 20 -11.82 -35.06 8.54
CA GLN A 20 -11.99 -36.49 8.40
C GLN A 20 -12.89 -37.03 9.54
N GLY A 21 -14.01 -37.63 9.17
CA GLY A 21 -15.00 -38.17 10.12
C GLY A 21 -15.99 -37.17 10.70
N GLU A 22 -15.77 -35.88 10.51
CA GLU A 22 -16.62 -34.82 11.09
C GLU A 22 -17.50 -34.10 10.05
N GLY A 23 -17.09 -34.11 8.77
CA GLY A 23 -17.87 -33.52 7.70
C GLY A 23 -17.20 -32.35 6.99
N THR A 24 -17.99 -31.57 6.24
CA THR A 24 -17.54 -30.39 5.51
C THR A 24 -18.20 -29.17 6.13
N PHE A 25 -17.37 -28.19 6.46
CA PHE A 25 -17.78 -26.94 7.11
C PHE A 25 -17.49 -25.75 6.21
N VAL A 26 -18.39 -24.80 6.14
CA VAL A 26 -18.14 -23.52 5.46
C VAL A 26 -17.17 -22.73 6.32
N LYS A 27 -16.05 -22.30 5.73
CA LYS A 27 -15.11 -21.41 6.40
C LYS A 27 -15.68 -19.99 6.44
N GLN A 28 -15.35 -19.27 7.49
CA GLN A 28 -15.56 -17.84 7.48
C GLN A 28 -14.68 -17.27 6.34
N PHE A 29 -15.30 -16.49 5.47
CA PHE A 29 -14.60 -15.94 4.32
C PHE A 29 -13.54 -14.93 4.80
N GLU A 30 -12.29 -15.23 4.52
CA GLU A 30 -11.17 -14.34 4.75
C GLU A 30 -10.81 -13.69 3.41
N ALA A 31 -10.86 -12.35 3.36
CA ALA A 31 -10.62 -11.58 2.13
C ALA A 31 -9.25 -11.88 1.50
N GLU A 32 -8.27 -12.30 2.32
CA GLU A 32 -6.94 -12.72 1.90
C GLU A 32 -6.96 -13.83 0.85
N GLN A 33 -7.97 -14.70 0.87
CA GLN A 33 -8.07 -15.84 -0.05
C GLN A 33 -8.42 -15.42 -1.48
N LEU A 34 -9.09 -14.28 -1.68
CA LEU A 34 -9.34 -13.71 -3.02
C LEU A 34 -8.14 -12.93 -3.55
N ILE A 35 -7.33 -12.41 -2.66
CA ILE A 35 -6.30 -11.44 -3.01
C ILE A 35 -5.05 -12.14 -3.51
N PHE A 36 -4.75 -13.35 -3.02
CA PHE A 36 -3.60 -14.12 -3.47
C PHE A 36 -3.57 -14.37 -5.00
N PRO A 37 -4.66 -14.77 -5.67
CA PRO A 37 -4.70 -14.85 -7.14
C PRO A 37 -4.48 -13.50 -7.83
N LEU A 38 -4.99 -12.42 -7.25
CA LEU A 38 -4.79 -11.06 -7.77
C LEU A 38 -3.34 -10.62 -7.64
N SER A 39 -2.70 -10.88 -6.50
CA SER A 39 -1.28 -10.59 -6.27
C SER A 39 -0.39 -11.34 -7.27
N ILE A 40 -0.70 -12.61 -7.57
CA ILE A 40 0.03 -13.38 -8.60
C ILE A 40 -0.17 -12.74 -9.99
N ALA A 41 -1.38 -12.32 -10.33
CA ALA A 41 -1.64 -11.67 -11.62
C ALA A 41 -0.85 -10.36 -11.77
N ILE A 42 -0.75 -9.57 -10.70
CA ILE A 42 0.05 -8.36 -10.66
C ILE A 42 1.55 -8.70 -10.75
N LEU A 43 2.02 -9.69 -10.00
CA LEU A 43 3.42 -10.16 -10.03
C LEU A 43 3.86 -10.68 -11.40
N MET A 44 2.97 -11.32 -12.13
CA MET A 44 3.26 -11.80 -13.49
C MET A 44 3.37 -10.66 -14.51
N ASN A 45 2.82 -9.48 -14.20
CA ASN A 45 2.87 -8.28 -15.04
C ASN A 45 3.89 -7.23 -14.53
N LYS A 46 4.95 -7.66 -13.85
CA LYS A 46 5.99 -6.82 -13.24
C LYS A 46 6.66 -5.77 -14.16
N GLN A 47 6.35 -5.74 -15.44
CA GLN A 47 7.03 -4.87 -16.40
C GLN A 47 6.49 -3.43 -16.44
N ASP A 48 5.40 -3.13 -15.73
CA ASP A 48 4.81 -1.80 -15.81
C ASP A 48 4.52 -1.21 -14.42
N ILE A 49 5.53 -0.53 -13.88
CA ILE A 49 5.43 0.25 -12.63
C ILE A 49 4.27 1.25 -12.69
N SER A 50 3.90 1.72 -13.89
CA SER A 50 2.80 2.67 -14.06
C SER A 50 1.44 2.09 -13.67
N HIS A 51 1.19 0.82 -13.98
CA HIS A 51 -0.04 0.14 -13.57
C HIS A 51 -0.11 -0.05 -12.05
N LEU A 52 1.01 -0.34 -11.40
CA LEU A 52 1.05 -0.43 -9.93
C LEU A 52 0.77 0.92 -9.27
N LEU A 53 1.34 2.00 -9.80
CA LEU A 53 1.08 3.36 -9.32
C LEU A 53 -0.37 3.79 -9.54
N GLU A 54 -0.99 3.37 -10.63
CA GLU A 54 -2.42 3.59 -10.89
C GLU A 54 -3.28 2.87 -9.83
N VAL A 55 -2.99 1.60 -9.53
CA VAL A 55 -3.66 0.84 -8.46
C VAL A 55 -3.48 1.52 -7.11
N ARG A 56 -2.25 1.92 -6.75
CA ARG A 56 -1.98 2.69 -5.54
C ARG A 56 -2.82 3.96 -5.47
N LYS A 57 -2.83 4.74 -6.55
CA LYS A 57 -3.57 6.00 -6.62
C LYS A 57 -5.06 5.79 -6.33
N ILE A 58 -5.66 4.76 -6.90
CA ILE A 58 -7.08 4.44 -6.68
C ILE A 58 -7.33 4.01 -5.24
N ILE A 59 -6.57 3.04 -4.72
CA ILE A 59 -6.78 2.47 -3.40
C ILE A 59 -6.43 3.48 -2.31
N GLU A 60 -5.24 4.06 -2.34
CA GLU A 60 -4.75 4.92 -1.26
C GLU A 60 -5.47 6.25 -1.18
N THR A 61 -5.92 6.79 -2.31
CA THR A 61 -6.75 8.01 -2.32
C THR A 61 -8.09 7.80 -1.60
N GLY A 62 -8.76 6.69 -1.90
CA GLY A 62 -10.01 6.31 -1.22
C GLY A 62 -9.79 5.98 0.25
N THR A 63 -8.68 5.32 0.55
CA THR A 63 -8.28 4.94 1.90
C THR A 63 -7.97 6.17 2.76
N ALA A 64 -7.25 7.16 2.24
CA ALA A 64 -6.94 8.42 2.95
C ALA A 64 -8.21 9.21 3.29
N ALA A 65 -9.14 9.32 2.34
CA ALA A 65 -10.42 9.95 2.56
C ALA A 65 -11.23 9.25 3.66
N SER A 66 -11.28 7.91 3.61
CA SER A 66 -11.96 7.10 4.61
C SER A 66 -11.30 7.19 6.00
N ALA A 67 -9.96 7.20 6.03
CA ALA A 67 -9.18 7.37 7.26
C ALA A 67 -9.46 8.71 7.95
N ALA A 68 -9.58 9.80 7.20
CA ALA A 68 -9.94 11.11 7.75
C ALA A 68 -11.26 11.08 8.54
N ASN A 69 -12.25 10.30 8.06
CA ASN A 69 -13.53 10.17 8.73
C ASN A 69 -13.51 9.19 9.91
N ASN A 70 -12.78 8.07 9.79
CA ASN A 70 -12.93 6.91 10.68
C ASN A 70 -11.79 6.75 11.70
N ARG A 71 -10.68 7.50 11.56
CA ARG A 71 -9.50 7.38 12.42
C ARG A 71 -9.82 7.61 13.90
N ASN A 72 -9.11 6.91 14.76
CA ASN A 72 -9.08 7.16 16.20
C ASN A 72 -7.71 7.76 16.63
N THR A 73 -7.51 7.93 17.94
CA THR A 73 -6.27 8.50 18.49
C THR A 73 -5.07 7.56 18.37
N GLU A 74 -5.30 6.25 18.41
CA GLU A 74 -4.27 5.23 18.27
C GLU A 74 -3.72 5.20 16.83
N ASP A 75 -4.60 5.29 15.83
CA ASP A 75 -4.20 5.40 14.42
C ASP A 75 -3.30 6.61 14.17
N LEU A 76 -3.68 7.75 14.75
CA LEU A 76 -2.87 8.98 14.65
C LEU A 76 -1.50 8.82 15.31
N ALA A 77 -1.43 8.11 16.44
CA ALA A 77 -0.15 7.85 17.11
C ALA A 77 0.78 6.98 16.25
N ILE A 78 0.25 5.92 15.63
CA ILE A 78 1.05 5.05 14.74
C ILE A 78 1.54 5.81 13.50
N MET A 79 0.67 6.63 12.87
CA MET A 79 1.08 7.45 11.74
C MET A 79 2.11 8.51 12.12
N ALA A 80 1.98 9.13 13.31
CA ALA A 80 2.95 10.11 13.82
C ALA A 80 4.31 9.46 14.11
N GLU A 81 4.32 8.24 14.67
CA GLU A 81 5.55 7.47 14.87
C GLU A 81 6.24 7.15 13.55
N ALA A 82 5.49 6.71 12.53
CA ALA A 82 6.04 6.47 11.19
C ALA A 82 6.66 7.74 10.57
N LEU A 83 6.03 8.89 10.74
CA LEU A 83 6.58 10.19 10.31
C LEU A 83 7.88 10.55 11.04
N GLU A 84 7.96 10.28 12.35
CA GLU A 84 9.18 10.53 13.11
C GLU A 84 10.32 9.59 12.66
N GLU A 85 10.02 8.32 12.41
CA GLU A 85 10.97 7.35 11.83
C GLU A 85 11.45 7.81 10.43
N MET A 86 10.55 8.29 9.56
CA MET A 86 10.92 8.86 8.25
C MET A 86 11.89 10.03 8.37
N LYS A 87 11.65 10.91 9.35
CA LYS A 87 12.49 12.08 9.61
C LYS A 87 13.87 11.70 10.12
N GLN A 88 13.95 10.65 10.97
CA GLN A 88 15.20 10.14 11.52
C GLN A 88 16.02 9.36 10.52
N ALA A 89 15.38 8.70 9.57
CA ALA A 89 16.03 7.84 8.58
C ALA A 89 17.10 8.55 7.74
N GLY A 90 16.96 9.84 7.51
CA GLY A 90 17.97 10.63 6.80
C GLY A 90 18.46 9.99 5.49
N PRO A 91 19.53 10.57 4.90
CA PRO A 91 20.13 10.02 3.68
C PRO A 91 20.95 8.74 3.90
N SER A 92 21.32 8.42 5.13
CA SER A 92 22.24 7.30 5.44
C SER A 92 21.53 5.99 5.79
N ASP A 93 20.20 5.99 5.95
CA ASP A 93 19.42 4.83 6.37
C ASP A 93 18.19 4.63 5.47
N GLU A 94 18.45 4.15 4.24
CA GLU A 94 17.40 3.87 3.25
C GLU A 94 16.41 2.84 3.77
N GLU A 95 16.87 1.80 4.49
CA GLU A 95 16.03 0.71 4.98
C GLU A 95 15.03 1.20 6.03
N LEU A 96 15.47 2.04 6.97
CA LEU A 96 14.58 2.64 7.97
C LEU A 96 13.53 3.51 7.30
N GLY A 97 13.95 4.33 6.33
CA GLY A 97 13.04 5.18 5.58
C GLY A 97 11.99 4.42 4.77
N GLU A 98 12.37 3.29 4.14
CA GLU A 98 11.45 2.42 3.40
C GLU A 98 10.41 1.78 4.33
N LYS A 99 10.87 1.26 5.47
CA LYS A 99 9.99 0.67 6.48
C LYS A 99 9.02 1.69 7.08
N ALA A 100 9.48 2.90 7.34
CA ALA A 100 8.66 3.97 7.88
C ALA A 100 7.59 4.43 6.87
N ASP A 101 7.95 4.52 5.59
CA ASP A 101 7.04 4.85 4.49
C ASP A 101 5.91 3.81 4.38
N LEU A 102 6.28 2.53 4.32
CA LEU A 102 5.32 1.43 4.33
C LEU A 102 4.44 1.46 5.57
N LYS A 103 5.03 1.61 6.78
CA LYS A 103 4.31 1.69 8.05
C LYS A 103 3.26 2.80 8.03
N PHE A 104 3.57 3.95 7.46
CA PHE A 104 2.64 5.07 7.33
C PHE A 104 1.43 4.70 6.47
N HIS A 105 1.66 4.15 5.28
CA HIS A 105 0.58 3.77 4.36
C HIS A 105 -0.31 2.64 4.91
N LEU A 106 0.28 1.66 5.61
CA LEU A 106 -0.47 0.59 6.27
C LEU A 106 -1.29 1.13 7.47
N ALA A 107 -0.72 2.01 8.28
CA ALA A 107 -1.45 2.66 9.38
C ALA A 107 -2.63 3.49 8.88
N LEU A 108 -2.44 4.23 7.79
CA LEU A 108 -3.50 4.98 7.12
C LEU A 108 -4.59 4.05 6.60
N SER A 109 -4.22 2.92 6.01
CA SER A 109 -5.18 1.91 5.54
C SER A 109 -6.00 1.32 6.69
N ALA A 110 -5.36 0.95 7.78
CA ALA A 110 -6.03 0.46 8.99
C ALA A 110 -7.01 1.50 9.56
N ALA A 111 -6.63 2.79 9.55
CA ALA A 111 -7.46 3.91 9.98
C ALA A 111 -8.73 4.10 9.14
N SER A 112 -8.78 3.59 7.92
CA SER A 112 -9.97 3.61 7.07
C SER A 112 -11.14 2.81 7.66
N ARG A 113 -10.87 1.87 8.57
CA ARG A 113 -11.84 0.91 9.13
C ARG A 113 -12.54 0.05 8.09
N ASN A 114 -11.95 -0.10 6.92
CA ASN A 114 -12.43 -1.00 5.89
C ASN A 114 -11.44 -2.18 5.76
N PRO A 115 -11.76 -3.37 6.31
CA PRO A 115 -10.85 -4.50 6.31
C PRO A 115 -10.50 -4.99 4.89
N ILE A 116 -11.40 -4.80 3.91
CA ILE A 116 -11.12 -5.17 2.52
C ILE A 116 -10.04 -4.26 1.94
N LEU A 117 -10.13 -2.93 2.18
CA LEU A 117 -9.09 -1.98 1.73
C LEU A 117 -7.75 -2.27 2.40
N SER A 118 -7.76 -2.55 3.72
CA SER A 118 -6.53 -2.89 4.44
C SER A 118 -5.88 -4.15 3.88
N THR A 119 -6.67 -5.21 3.67
CA THR A 119 -6.16 -6.46 3.10
C THR A 119 -5.65 -6.28 1.67
N LEU A 120 -6.36 -5.49 0.83
CA LEU A 120 -5.89 -5.16 -0.52
C LEU A 120 -4.55 -4.43 -0.50
N LEU A 121 -4.40 -3.45 0.38
CA LEU A 121 -3.15 -2.70 0.48
C LEU A 121 -2.02 -3.57 1.04
N ASP A 122 -2.27 -4.41 2.05
CA ASP A 122 -1.29 -5.35 2.61
C ASP A 122 -0.73 -6.28 1.53
N GLN A 123 -1.59 -6.86 0.69
CA GLN A 123 -1.17 -7.78 -0.37
C GLN A 123 -0.42 -7.07 -1.50
N VAL A 124 -0.76 -5.81 -1.77
CA VAL A 124 -0.05 -5.00 -2.76
C VAL A 124 1.24 -4.41 -2.17
N SER A 125 1.37 -4.36 -0.83
CA SER A 125 2.47 -3.70 -0.13
C SER A 125 3.84 -4.31 -0.46
N GLU A 126 3.96 -5.62 -0.63
CA GLU A 126 5.22 -6.27 -1.04
C GLU A 126 5.71 -5.78 -2.40
N LEU A 127 4.77 -5.51 -3.32
CA LEU A 127 5.07 -4.91 -4.62
C LEU A 127 5.36 -3.42 -4.50
N MET A 128 4.69 -2.76 -3.55
CA MET A 128 4.92 -1.36 -3.23
C MET A 128 6.32 -1.12 -2.66
N VAL A 129 6.83 -2.03 -1.82
CA VAL A 129 8.20 -1.96 -1.25
C VAL A 129 9.24 -1.81 -2.35
N GLU A 130 9.16 -2.61 -3.42
CA GLU A 130 10.09 -2.50 -4.55
C GLU A 130 10.01 -1.12 -5.23
N THR A 131 8.78 -0.63 -5.46
CA THR A 131 8.54 0.70 -6.06
C THR A 131 9.00 1.82 -5.13
N MET A 132 8.75 1.70 -3.83
CA MET A 132 9.18 2.65 -2.80
C MET A 132 10.71 2.68 -2.69
N ARG A 133 11.36 1.51 -2.73
CA ARG A 133 12.81 1.38 -2.74
C ARG A 133 13.44 2.08 -3.94
N GLU A 134 12.96 1.80 -5.14
CA GLU A 134 13.45 2.45 -6.36
C GLU A 134 13.21 3.97 -6.32
N THR A 135 12.04 4.41 -5.88
CA THR A 135 11.71 5.83 -5.74
C THR A 135 12.66 6.52 -4.76
N ARG A 136 12.91 5.93 -3.58
CA ARG A 136 13.83 6.47 -2.58
C ARG A 136 15.26 6.47 -3.08
N ARG A 137 15.69 5.39 -3.74
CA ARG A 137 17.03 5.31 -4.34
C ARG A 137 17.25 6.43 -5.35
N ILE A 138 16.28 6.67 -6.22
CA ILE A 138 16.33 7.76 -7.18
C ILE A 138 16.38 9.13 -6.46
N TRP A 139 15.59 9.28 -5.42
CA TRP A 139 15.55 10.51 -4.62
C TRP A 139 16.85 10.74 -3.85
N PHE A 140 17.47 9.70 -3.37
CA PHE A 140 18.77 9.76 -2.70
C PHE A 140 19.85 10.31 -3.63
N PHE A 141 19.90 9.86 -4.88
CA PHE A 141 20.86 10.35 -5.88
C PHE A 141 20.55 11.77 -6.40
N SER A 142 19.33 12.27 -6.21
CA SER A 142 18.87 13.54 -6.78
C SER A 142 18.93 14.77 -5.87
N LYS A 143 19.52 14.69 -4.68
CA LYS A 143 19.74 15.74 -3.65
C LYS A 143 18.83 15.63 -2.41
N GLN A 144 19.39 16.01 -1.27
CA GLN A 144 18.80 16.04 0.07
C GLN A 144 17.41 16.73 0.15
N THR A 145 17.14 17.71 -0.72
CA THR A 145 15.85 18.38 -0.86
C THR A 145 14.68 17.48 -1.19
N THR A 146 14.93 16.28 -1.68
CA THR A 146 13.89 15.37 -2.17
C THR A 146 13.34 14.49 -1.05
N ILE A 147 14.18 14.07 -0.10
CA ILE A 147 13.74 13.31 1.10
C ILE A 147 12.89 14.21 1.98
N GLU A 148 13.31 15.45 2.18
CA GLU A 148 12.53 16.44 2.93
C GLU A 148 11.17 16.68 2.26
N LYS A 149 11.13 16.77 0.93
CA LYS A 149 9.86 16.91 0.20
C LYS A 149 8.93 15.73 0.41
N LEU A 150 9.46 14.49 0.36
CA LEU A 150 8.68 13.29 0.61
C LEU A 150 8.08 13.29 2.03
N TYR A 151 8.90 13.62 3.03
CA TYR A 151 8.44 13.78 4.40
C TYR A 151 7.32 14.83 4.51
N GLN A 152 7.48 16.00 3.88
CA GLN A 152 6.48 17.07 3.89
C GLN A 152 5.17 16.64 3.22
N GLU A 153 5.20 15.83 2.19
CA GLU A 153 4.01 15.28 1.55
C GLU A 153 3.25 14.34 2.50
N HIS A 154 3.95 13.42 3.18
CA HIS A 154 3.34 12.56 4.19
C HIS A 154 2.78 13.36 5.38
N LEU A 155 3.50 14.39 5.82
CA LEU A 155 3.03 15.28 6.88
C LEU A 155 1.73 16.00 6.49
N GLN A 156 1.60 16.44 5.23
CA GLN A 156 0.36 17.06 4.74
C GLN A 156 -0.82 16.08 4.71
N ILE A 157 -0.58 14.82 4.32
CA ILE A 157 -1.60 13.77 4.39
C ILE A 157 -2.03 13.57 5.84
N TYR A 158 -1.09 13.39 6.75
CA TYR A 158 -1.35 13.23 8.18
C TYR A 158 -2.17 14.38 8.76
N GLN A 159 -1.79 15.63 8.45
CA GLN A 159 -2.51 16.81 8.91
C GLN A 159 -3.96 16.85 8.43
N ALA A 160 -4.21 16.49 7.16
CA ALA A 160 -5.57 16.40 6.63
C ALA A 160 -6.40 15.33 7.38
N ILE A 161 -5.77 14.20 7.75
CA ILE A 161 -6.42 13.15 8.55
C ILE A 161 -6.69 13.62 9.97
N VAL A 162 -5.75 14.33 10.61
CA VAL A 162 -5.94 14.94 11.95
C VAL A 162 -7.12 15.90 11.94
N GLU A 163 -7.20 16.76 10.91
CA GLU A 163 -8.26 17.77 10.72
C GLU A 163 -9.63 17.16 10.36
N LYS A 164 -9.69 15.84 10.04
CA LYS A 164 -10.87 15.17 9.49
C LYS A 164 -11.36 15.78 8.18
N ASP A 165 -10.45 16.30 7.38
CA ASP A 165 -10.77 16.88 6.09
C ASP A 165 -10.58 15.80 5.00
N GLU A 166 -11.69 15.13 4.66
CA GLU A 166 -11.73 14.06 3.66
C GLU A 166 -11.21 14.53 2.29
N GLU A 167 -11.65 15.70 1.84
CA GLU A 167 -11.28 16.22 0.53
C GLU A 167 -9.81 16.62 0.47
N LYS A 168 -9.29 17.21 1.55
CA LYS A 168 -7.87 17.53 1.67
C LYS A 168 -7.02 16.26 1.73
N ALA A 169 -7.43 15.24 2.50
CA ALA A 169 -6.75 13.96 2.57
C ALA A 169 -6.68 13.28 1.19
N ARG A 170 -7.78 13.29 0.45
CA ARG A 170 -7.84 12.81 -0.94
C ARG A 170 -6.86 13.54 -1.85
N LYS A 171 -6.89 14.86 -1.84
CA LYS A 171 -6.05 15.70 -2.71
C LYS A 171 -4.56 15.58 -2.38
N THR A 172 -4.20 15.56 -1.11
CA THR A 172 -2.79 15.41 -0.70
C THR A 172 -2.24 14.04 -1.07
N MET A 173 -3.03 12.96 -0.92
CA MET A 173 -2.64 11.62 -1.33
C MET A 173 -2.48 11.52 -2.85
N ILE A 174 -3.41 12.06 -3.63
CA ILE A 174 -3.27 12.10 -5.10
C ILE A 174 -1.97 12.81 -5.49
N SER A 175 -1.73 14.01 -4.93
CA SER A 175 -0.53 14.79 -5.23
C SER A 175 0.75 14.05 -4.88
N HIS A 176 0.77 13.33 -3.75
CA HIS A 176 1.88 12.49 -3.33
C HIS A 176 2.16 11.37 -4.36
N ILE A 177 1.17 10.56 -4.72
CA ILE A 177 1.36 9.45 -5.67
C ILE A 177 1.75 9.97 -7.07
N GLU A 178 1.15 11.09 -7.54
CA GLU A 178 1.52 11.70 -8.81
C GLU A 178 2.96 12.22 -8.82
N ASN A 179 3.43 12.73 -7.69
CA ASN A 179 4.81 13.17 -7.58
C ASN A 179 5.79 11.98 -7.63
N VAL A 180 5.47 10.87 -6.96
CA VAL A 180 6.22 9.61 -7.06
C VAL A 180 6.24 9.11 -8.51
N GLU A 181 5.10 9.09 -9.19
CA GLU A 181 4.99 8.68 -10.59
C GLU A 181 5.86 9.54 -11.53
N ASN A 182 5.82 10.86 -11.36
CA ASN A 182 6.59 11.80 -12.17
C ASN A 182 8.11 11.61 -11.99
N ILE A 183 8.56 11.33 -10.78
CA ILE A 183 9.98 11.08 -10.48
C ILE A 183 10.44 9.78 -11.14
N LEU A 184 9.66 8.71 -11.01
CA LEU A 184 9.97 7.43 -11.64
C LEU A 184 10.01 7.54 -13.16
N LYS A 185 9.01 8.19 -13.79
CA LYS A 185 8.97 8.42 -15.23
C LYS A 185 10.20 9.18 -15.73
N LYS A 186 10.58 10.25 -15.04
CA LYS A 186 11.76 11.04 -15.38
C LYS A 186 13.03 10.20 -15.33
N TYR A 187 13.21 9.40 -14.29
CA TYR A 187 14.39 8.56 -14.14
C TYR A 187 14.48 7.48 -15.21
N PHE A 188 13.37 6.80 -15.53
CA PHE A 188 13.37 5.77 -16.56
C PHE A 188 13.60 6.35 -17.96
N HIS A 189 13.13 7.56 -18.25
CA HIS A 189 13.44 8.25 -19.52
C HIS A 189 14.94 8.59 -19.61
N GLU A 190 15.51 9.15 -18.57
CA GLU A 190 16.95 9.49 -18.54
C GLU A 190 17.87 8.25 -18.61
N ALA A 191 17.38 7.08 -18.19
CA ALA A 191 18.12 5.82 -18.27
C ALA A 191 18.13 5.23 -19.71
N ILE A 192 17.03 5.42 -20.44
CA ILE A 192 16.89 4.97 -21.85
C ILE A 192 17.73 5.85 -22.78
N ASP A 193 17.75 7.16 -22.56
CA ASP A 193 18.48 8.11 -23.40
C ASP A 193 20.02 8.01 -23.26
N LYS A 194 20.52 7.23 -22.28
CA LYS A 194 21.95 7.01 -22.03
C LYS A 194 22.50 5.68 -22.57
N GLN A 195 21.65 4.83 -23.15
CA GLN A 195 22.01 3.58 -23.84
C GLN A 195 22.11 3.76 -25.35
#